data_77a9c7cd8050cf2ca47da912222c9401
#
_entry.id   77a9c7cd8050cf2ca47da912222c9401
#
_cell.length_a   1.000
_cell.length_b   1.000
_cell.length_c   1.000
_cell.angle_alpha   90.00
_cell.angle_beta   90.00
_cell.angle_gamma   90.00
#
_symmetry.space_group_name_H-M   'P 1'
#
loop_
_entity.id
_entity.type
_entity.pdbx_description
1 polymer ?
#
loop_
_entity_poly.entity_id
_entity_poly.type
_entity_poly.pdbx_seq_one_letter_code
_entity_poly.pdbx_strand_id
1 'polypeptide(L)'
;MGKNLRSALTGRYGDAHRLMLLDMPHTEEELLAAAAEADFVFHLAGVNRPTDPADFQKGNADFTRQLLTLLKERGKRPPVLLSSSIQAALENPYGQSKLSAEQAVADYGRETGSAVYLYRLPNVFGKWSRPNYNSAVATFCHNVARGLPITVNDPSVTLRLVYIDDVVEEFLRAMEGQPNREGEWCAVQPVHEVKLGRMAELIQSFPALRDSLTAPDQSDPLVKKLYATYLSFLPPEDFSRPTVTHADQRGSFTELLHMGSRGQVSLNISKPHITKGDHWHQTKHEKFIVLQGEGVIRFRKVGDSTVIAYKVSGENLTVVDIPTGYTHSIENTGDTDMLTLMWANEVFDPAHPDTLRLPVLETPAEAKEND
;
A
#
# COMPACT_ATOMS: atom_id res chain seq x y z
N MET A 1 7.04 14.56 -6.78
CA MET A 1 6.84 13.90 -8.09
C MET A 1 8.16 13.47 -8.72
N GLY A 2 9.14 14.35 -8.95
CA GLY A 2 10.39 14.03 -9.66
C GLY A 2 11.14 12.78 -9.17
N LYS A 3 11.31 12.60 -7.84
CA LYS A 3 11.95 11.38 -7.29
C LYS A 3 11.21 10.09 -7.66
N ASN A 4 9.87 10.10 -7.63
CA ASN A 4 9.05 8.94 -7.98
C ASN A 4 9.15 8.63 -9.48
N LEU A 5 9.06 9.66 -10.33
CA LEU A 5 9.21 9.50 -11.78
C LEU A 5 10.60 8.99 -12.15
N ARG A 6 11.66 9.58 -11.57
CA ARG A 6 13.04 9.09 -11.77
C ARG A 6 13.16 7.62 -11.41
N SER A 7 12.68 7.22 -10.23
CA SER A 7 12.74 5.81 -9.79
C SER A 7 12.00 4.87 -10.76
N ALA A 8 10.85 5.29 -11.27
CA ALA A 8 10.08 4.49 -12.22
C ALA A 8 10.77 4.39 -13.59
N LEU A 9 11.30 5.51 -14.12
CA LEU A 9 12.06 5.52 -15.36
C LEU A 9 13.30 4.62 -15.28
N THR A 10 14.09 4.76 -14.22
CA THR A 10 15.27 3.90 -14.01
C THR A 10 14.88 2.44 -13.87
N GLY A 11 13.82 2.12 -13.12
CA GLY A 11 13.37 0.74 -12.91
C GLY A 11 12.77 0.08 -14.16
N ARG A 12 12.06 0.85 -15.02
CA ARG A 12 11.39 0.32 -16.20
C ARG A 12 12.31 0.23 -17.43
N TYR A 13 13.18 1.21 -17.62
CA TYR A 13 13.95 1.36 -18.85
C TYR A 13 15.46 1.20 -18.65
N GLY A 14 15.95 1.18 -17.40
CA GLY A 14 17.38 1.04 -17.12
C GLY A 14 18.20 2.12 -17.83
N ASP A 15 19.26 1.69 -18.52
CA ASP A 15 20.17 2.56 -19.28
C ASP A 15 19.66 2.90 -20.69
N ALA A 16 18.46 2.42 -21.09
CA ALA A 16 17.87 2.72 -22.40
C ALA A 16 17.52 4.23 -22.55
N HIS A 17 17.34 4.94 -21.42
CA HIS A 17 17.08 6.37 -21.39
C HIS A 17 18.12 7.11 -20.54
N ARG A 18 18.72 8.16 -21.11
CA ARG A 18 19.54 9.09 -20.35
C ARG A 18 18.65 10.13 -19.67
N LEU A 19 18.70 10.17 -18.33
CA LEU A 19 17.92 11.14 -17.53
C LEU A 19 18.76 12.37 -17.21
N MET A 20 18.33 13.52 -17.66
CA MET A 20 18.89 14.83 -17.29
C MET A 20 17.99 15.46 -16.23
N LEU A 21 18.50 15.54 -15.00
CA LEU A 21 17.75 16.00 -13.83
C LEU A 21 18.15 17.45 -13.54
N LEU A 22 17.18 18.35 -13.69
CA LEU A 22 17.32 19.77 -13.34
C LEU A 22 16.45 20.07 -12.11
N ASP A 23 17.07 20.56 -11.05
CA ASP A 23 16.39 21.07 -9.86
C ASP A 23 17.10 22.37 -9.41
N MET A 24 16.44 23.16 -8.60
CA MET A 24 17.03 24.40 -8.08
C MET A 24 17.99 24.11 -6.91
N PRO A 25 19.18 24.75 -6.85
CA PRO A 25 19.75 25.61 -7.90
C PRO A 25 20.33 24.81 -9.05
N HIS A 26 20.21 25.28 -10.28
CA HIS A 26 20.92 24.82 -11.47
C HIS A 26 21.65 25.99 -12.15
N THR A 27 22.68 25.69 -12.93
CA THR A 27 23.37 26.68 -13.73
C THR A 27 22.65 26.90 -15.08
N GLU A 28 22.90 28.03 -15.71
CA GLU A 28 22.40 28.28 -17.07
C GLU A 28 22.98 27.28 -18.07
N GLU A 29 24.26 26.88 -17.91
CA GLU A 29 24.90 25.88 -18.75
C GLU A 29 24.22 24.51 -18.68
N GLU A 30 23.83 24.07 -17.47
CA GLU A 30 23.10 22.81 -17.27
C GLU A 30 21.73 22.85 -17.95
N LEU A 31 21.02 23.97 -17.85
CA LEU A 31 19.73 24.15 -18.50
C LEU A 31 19.86 24.16 -20.02
N LEU A 32 20.87 24.86 -20.55
CA LEU A 32 21.15 24.93 -21.98
C LEU A 32 21.54 23.55 -22.55
N ALA A 33 22.40 22.80 -21.84
CA ALA A 33 22.81 21.46 -22.24
C ALA A 33 21.61 20.50 -22.27
N ALA A 34 20.78 20.53 -21.24
CA ALA A 34 19.58 19.71 -21.17
C ALA A 34 18.56 20.06 -22.28
N ALA A 35 18.33 21.35 -22.56
CA ALA A 35 17.45 21.78 -23.63
C ALA A 35 17.94 21.37 -25.02
N ALA A 36 19.25 21.30 -25.24
CA ALA A 36 19.86 20.88 -26.51
C ALA A 36 19.73 19.36 -26.78
N GLU A 37 19.68 18.55 -25.73
CA GLU A 37 19.70 17.07 -25.85
C GLU A 37 18.35 16.40 -25.61
N ALA A 38 17.38 17.08 -24.96
CA ALA A 38 16.11 16.50 -24.57
C ALA A 38 15.28 15.99 -25.76
N ASP A 39 14.83 14.72 -25.67
CA ASP A 39 13.88 14.12 -26.60
C ASP A 39 12.44 14.09 -26.02
N PHE A 40 12.29 14.29 -24.71
CA PHE A 40 11.03 14.50 -23.99
C PHE A 40 11.29 15.32 -22.73
N VAL A 41 10.38 16.23 -22.37
CA VAL A 41 10.50 17.09 -21.19
C VAL A 41 9.36 16.85 -20.21
N PHE A 42 9.68 16.38 -19.01
CA PHE A 42 8.77 16.36 -17.86
C PHE A 42 8.95 17.65 -17.05
N HIS A 43 8.13 18.67 -17.32
CA HIS A 43 8.17 19.93 -16.59
C HIS A 43 7.36 19.82 -15.29
N LEU A 44 8.03 19.40 -14.22
CA LEU A 44 7.47 19.19 -12.88
C LEU A 44 7.81 20.33 -11.91
N ALA A 45 8.69 21.23 -12.31
CA ALA A 45 9.10 22.37 -11.50
C ALA A 45 7.93 23.33 -11.24
N GLY A 46 7.91 23.91 -10.06
CA GLY A 46 6.91 24.89 -9.70
C GLY A 46 6.99 25.32 -8.25
N VAL A 47 6.71 26.58 -8.00
CA VAL A 47 6.63 27.22 -6.69
C VAL A 47 5.20 27.13 -6.17
N ASN A 48 5.03 26.59 -4.95
CA ASN A 48 3.69 26.36 -4.34
C ASN A 48 3.43 27.19 -3.09
N ARG A 49 4.46 27.58 -2.34
CA ARG A 49 4.36 28.39 -1.11
C ARG A 49 5.56 29.31 -1.00
N PRO A 50 5.65 30.35 -1.83
CA PRO A 50 6.70 31.35 -1.70
C PRO A 50 6.42 32.29 -0.54
N THR A 51 7.45 32.98 -0.09
CA THR A 51 7.31 34.09 0.87
C THR A 51 6.75 35.33 0.17
N ASP A 52 7.19 35.60 -1.07
CA ASP A 52 6.69 36.70 -1.92
C ASP A 52 5.74 36.14 -2.98
N PRO A 53 4.49 36.62 -3.08
CA PRO A 53 3.55 36.20 -4.13
C PRO A 53 4.09 36.42 -5.58
N ALA A 54 5.03 37.35 -5.81
CA ALA A 54 5.65 37.55 -7.10
C ALA A 54 6.48 36.32 -7.56
N ASP A 55 6.94 35.50 -6.64
CA ASP A 55 7.70 34.29 -6.95
C ASP A 55 6.83 33.20 -7.60
N PHE A 56 5.50 33.25 -7.43
CA PHE A 56 4.61 32.36 -8.22
C PHE A 56 4.78 32.62 -9.72
N GLN A 57 4.76 33.91 -10.12
CA GLN A 57 4.92 34.26 -11.52
C GLN A 57 6.30 33.86 -12.05
N LYS A 58 7.38 34.19 -11.32
CA LYS A 58 8.76 33.89 -11.70
C LYS A 58 9.00 32.38 -11.80
N GLY A 59 8.63 31.63 -10.77
CA GLY A 59 8.94 30.20 -10.66
C GLY A 59 8.01 29.28 -11.46
N ASN A 60 6.81 29.73 -11.81
CA ASN A 60 5.88 28.94 -12.59
C ASN A 60 5.83 29.38 -14.05
N ALA A 61 5.39 30.64 -14.33
CA ALA A 61 5.16 31.09 -15.70
C ALA A 61 6.44 31.53 -16.42
N ASP A 62 7.28 32.35 -15.80
CA ASP A 62 8.46 32.90 -16.46
C ASP A 62 9.51 31.82 -16.71
N PHE A 63 9.77 30.97 -15.75
CA PHE A 63 10.65 29.81 -15.95
C PHE A 63 10.14 28.85 -17.04
N THR A 64 8.83 28.62 -17.11
CA THR A 64 8.23 27.82 -18.19
C THR A 64 8.49 28.47 -19.55
N ARG A 65 8.28 29.79 -19.70
CA ARG A 65 8.56 30.50 -20.95
C ARG A 65 10.04 30.44 -21.32
N GLN A 66 10.94 30.66 -20.37
CA GLN A 66 12.38 30.56 -20.59
C GLN A 66 12.76 29.14 -21.12
N LEU A 67 12.31 28.10 -20.47
CA LEU A 67 12.56 26.71 -20.91
C LEU A 67 12.06 26.48 -22.35
N LEU A 68 10.82 26.88 -22.66
CA LEU A 68 10.23 26.67 -23.98
C LEU A 68 10.95 27.51 -25.07
N THR A 69 11.44 28.70 -24.75
CA THR A 69 12.26 29.51 -25.65
C THR A 69 13.55 28.78 -26.00
N LEU A 70 14.27 28.26 -25.00
CA LEU A 70 15.49 27.48 -25.19
C LEU A 70 15.27 26.23 -26.04
N LEU A 71 14.18 25.48 -25.80
CA LEU A 71 13.82 24.32 -26.63
C LEU A 71 13.61 24.69 -28.10
N LYS A 72 12.95 25.82 -28.37
CA LYS A 72 12.74 26.34 -29.75
C LYS A 72 14.06 26.74 -30.42
N GLU A 73 14.90 27.48 -29.72
CA GLU A 73 16.18 28.00 -30.23
C GLU A 73 17.18 26.87 -30.54
N ARG A 74 17.16 25.80 -29.77
CA ARG A 74 18.02 24.59 -29.98
C ARG A 74 17.48 23.67 -31.08
N GLY A 75 16.29 23.88 -31.60
CA GLY A 75 15.73 23.23 -32.79
C GLY A 75 15.20 21.83 -32.61
N LYS A 76 15.35 21.19 -31.43
CA LYS A 76 14.85 19.83 -31.18
C LYS A 76 13.34 19.76 -31.02
N ARG A 77 12.71 20.74 -30.41
CA ARG A 77 11.26 20.84 -30.22
C ARG A 77 10.64 19.56 -29.63
N PRO A 78 11.16 19.02 -28.49
CA PRO A 78 10.65 17.79 -27.91
C PRO A 78 9.21 17.95 -27.42
N PRO A 79 8.46 16.84 -27.25
CA PRO A 79 7.21 16.85 -26.50
C PRO A 79 7.43 17.34 -25.07
N VAL A 80 6.43 18.11 -24.55
CA VAL A 80 6.49 18.69 -23.21
C VAL A 80 5.28 18.26 -22.39
N LEU A 81 5.54 17.65 -21.24
CA LEU A 81 4.54 17.34 -20.23
C LEU A 81 4.63 18.38 -19.11
N LEU A 82 3.53 19.07 -18.81
CA LEU A 82 3.42 20.03 -17.71
C LEU A 82 2.55 19.48 -16.59
N SER A 83 3.13 19.39 -15.38
CA SER A 83 2.35 19.18 -14.16
C SER A 83 1.73 20.52 -13.69
N SER A 84 0.50 20.78 -14.12
CA SER A 84 -0.30 21.90 -13.66
C SER A 84 -1.15 21.51 -12.43
N SER A 85 -2.15 22.30 -12.10
CA SER A 85 -3.02 22.12 -10.93
C SER A 85 -4.47 22.45 -11.29
N ILE A 86 -5.42 21.76 -10.64
CA ILE A 86 -6.83 22.15 -10.68
C ILE A 86 -7.04 23.61 -10.25
N GLN A 87 -6.10 24.19 -9.48
CA GLN A 87 -6.16 25.58 -9.07
C GLN A 87 -5.91 26.57 -10.23
N ALA A 88 -5.42 26.12 -11.38
CA ALA A 88 -5.32 26.97 -12.58
C ALA A 88 -6.68 27.53 -13.05
N ALA A 89 -7.78 26.92 -12.61
CA ALA A 89 -9.14 27.41 -12.84
C ALA A 89 -9.60 28.48 -11.83
N LEU A 90 -8.78 28.84 -10.83
CA LEU A 90 -9.13 29.77 -9.76
C LEU A 90 -8.43 31.13 -9.93
N GLU A 91 -9.13 32.20 -9.54
CA GLU A 91 -8.63 33.60 -9.59
C GLU A 91 -7.75 33.92 -8.37
N ASN A 92 -6.68 33.17 -8.16
CA ASN A 92 -5.67 33.45 -7.13
C ASN A 92 -4.26 33.51 -7.77
N PRO A 93 -3.25 34.14 -7.12
CA PRO A 93 -1.92 34.31 -7.73
C PRO A 93 -1.27 33.02 -8.17
N TYR A 94 -1.42 31.91 -7.40
CA TYR A 94 -0.92 30.59 -7.78
C TYR A 94 -1.65 30.05 -9.00
N GLY A 95 -2.98 30.06 -8.99
CA GLY A 95 -3.80 29.60 -10.12
C GLY A 95 -3.48 30.34 -11.40
N GLN A 96 -3.39 31.68 -11.35
CA GLN A 96 -3.03 32.52 -12.50
C GLN A 96 -1.64 32.18 -13.03
N SER A 97 -0.65 31.96 -12.17
CA SER A 97 0.71 31.56 -12.60
C SER A 97 0.73 30.21 -13.29
N LYS A 98 -0.07 29.25 -12.81
CA LYS A 98 -0.22 27.93 -13.45
C LYS A 98 -0.95 28.04 -14.79
N LEU A 99 -2.02 28.81 -14.87
CA LEU A 99 -2.74 29.06 -16.13
C LEU A 99 -1.82 29.72 -17.18
N SER A 100 -0.98 30.69 -16.76
CA SER A 100 0.00 31.32 -17.66
C SER A 100 1.06 30.34 -18.17
N ALA A 101 1.47 29.38 -17.33
CA ALA A 101 2.38 28.29 -17.75
C ALA A 101 1.68 27.31 -18.73
N GLU A 102 0.42 26.96 -18.50
CA GLU A 102 -0.38 26.14 -19.43
C GLU A 102 -0.49 26.79 -20.79
N GLN A 103 -0.79 28.10 -20.83
CA GLN A 103 -0.89 28.85 -22.07
C GLN A 103 0.43 28.83 -22.84
N ALA A 104 1.56 29.08 -22.16
CA ALA A 104 2.88 29.04 -22.78
C ALA A 104 3.19 27.66 -23.40
N VAL A 105 2.86 26.55 -22.71
CA VAL A 105 3.06 25.21 -23.25
C VAL A 105 2.11 24.91 -24.42
N ALA A 106 0.86 25.37 -24.37
CA ALA A 106 -0.08 25.24 -25.49
C ALA A 106 0.39 26.00 -26.73
N ASP A 107 0.90 27.25 -26.54
CA ASP A 107 1.49 28.08 -27.60
C ASP A 107 2.71 27.37 -28.23
N TYR A 108 3.60 26.83 -27.40
CA TYR A 108 4.74 26.03 -27.88
C TYR A 108 4.29 24.89 -28.79
N GLY A 109 3.27 24.11 -28.37
CA GLY A 109 2.73 23.03 -29.19
C GLY A 109 2.19 23.51 -30.54
N ARG A 110 1.44 24.66 -30.55
CA ARG A 110 0.90 25.23 -31.79
C ARG A 110 1.98 25.76 -32.73
N GLU A 111 3.00 26.41 -32.18
CA GLU A 111 4.07 27.02 -32.98
C GLU A 111 5.05 25.99 -33.54
N THR A 112 5.29 24.88 -32.79
CA THR A 112 6.32 23.93 -33.16
C THR A 112 5.78 22.62 -33.77
N GLY A 113 4.48 22.36 -33.62
CA GLY A 113 3.86 21.08 -33.99
C GLY A 113 4.18 19.94 -33.01
N SER A 114 4.87 20.22 -31.88
CA SER A 114 5.22 19.23 -30.88
C SER A 114 4.04 18.82 -30.01
N ALA A 115 4.00 17.57 -29.57
CA ALA A 115 2.98 17.11 -28.64
C ALA A 115 3.14 17.81 -27.28
N VAL A 116 2.01 18.20 -26.70
CA VAL A 116 1.96 18.79 -25.35
C VAL A 116 0.95 18.03 -24.49
N TYR A 117 1.33 17.81 -23.23
CA TYR A 117 0.56 17.05 -22.27
C TYR A 117 0.33 17.89 -21.01
N LEU A 118 -0.88 18.44 -20.86
CA LEU A 118 -1.23 19.34 -19.77
C LEU A 118 -2.06 18.61 -18.71
N TYR A 119 -1.51 18.44 -17.51
CA TYR A 119 -2.16 17.75 -16.41
C TYR A 119 -2.57 18.73 -15.31
N ARG A 120 -3.87 19.02 -15.16
CA ARG A 120 -4.41 19.75 -14.01
C ARG A 120 -4.60 18.78 -12.84
N LEU A 121 -3.51 18.51 -12.13
CA LEU A 121 -3.50 17.55 -11.04
C LEU A 121 -4.29 18.07 -9.83
N PRO A 122 -5.14 17.23 -9.22
CA PRO A 122 -5.68 17.49 -7.87
C PRO A 122 -4.59 17.28 -6.82
N ASN A 123 -4.98 17.13 -5.54
CA ASN A 123 -3.99 16.91 -4.48
C ASN A 123 -3.27 15.56 -4.66
N VAL A 124 -1.99 15.61 -4.96
CA VAL A 124 -1.14 14.42 -5.11
C VAL A 124 -0.66 13.96 -3.73
N PHE A 125 -0.79 12.67 -3.45
CA PHE A 125 -0.31 12.06 -2.20
C PHE A 125 0.48 10.78 -2.46
N GLY A 126 1.27 10.37 -1.48
CA GLY A 126 2.07 9.15 -1.53
C GLY A 126 3.46 9.32 -0.92
N LYS A 127 4.28 8.28 -1.07
CA LYS A 127 5.65 8.23 -0.55
C LYS A 127 6.50 9.41 -0.99
N TRP A 128 7.45 9.82 -0.12
CA TRP A 128 8.42 10.92 -0.35
C TRP A 128 7.81 12.31 -0.48
N SER A 129 6.53 12.48 -0.16
CA SER A 129 5.93 13.80 -0.05
C SER A 129 6.47 14.52 1.20
N ARG A 130 6.73 15.84 1.09
CA ARG A 130 7.23 16.63 2.22
C ARG A 130 6.09 16.90 3.21
N PRO A 131 6.20 16.45 4.48
CA PRO A 131 5.22 16.79 5.50
C PRO A 131 5.30 18.27 5.89
N ASN A 132 4.25 18.78 6.50
CA ASN A 132 4.15 20.18 6.97
C ASN A 132 4.44 21.22 5.87
N TYR A 133 4.10 20.91 4.63
CA TYR A 133 4.31 21.79 3.50
C TYR A 133 3.01 22.02 2.67
N ASN A 134 2.65 21.11 1.80
CA ASN A 134 1.50 21.31 0.89
C ASN A 134 0.60 20.07 0.73
N SER A 135 0.71 19.09 1.61
CA SER A 135 -0.10 17.88 1.55
C SER A 135 -0.63 17.54 2.94
N ALA A 136 -1.95 17.60 3.12
CA ALA A 136 -2.60 17.16 4.34
C ALA A 136 -2.32 15.68 4.61
N VAL A 137 -2.38 14.82 3.59
CA VAL A 137 -2.06 13.38 3.72
C VAL A 137 -0.65 13.16 4.26
N ALA A 138 0.35 13.83 3.66
CA ALA A 138 1.75 13.69 4.11
C ALA A 138 1.93 14.19 5.55
N THR A 139 1.31 15.31 5.91
CA THR A 139 1.37 15.87 7.26
C THR A 139 0.72 14.93 8.27
N PHE A 140 -0.47 14.43 7.96
CA PHE A 140 -1.20 13.52 8.86
C PHE A 140 -0.46 12.19 9.02
N CYS A 141 0.00 11.58 7.93
CA CYS A 141 0.79 10.35 8.01
C CYS A 141 2.07 10.53 8.82
N HIS A 142 2.80 11.62 8.61
CA HIS A 142 4.02 11.93 9.35
C HIS A 142 3.76 12.10 10.85
N ASN A 143 2.73 12.89 11.20
CA ASN A 143 2.41 13.18 12.59
C ASN A 143 1.90 11.93 13.31
N VAL A 144 0.94 11.23 12.72
CA VAL A 144 0.37 10.01 13.30
C VAL A 144 1.42 8.93 13.49
N ALA A 145 2.34 8.77 12.52
CA ALA A 145 3.45 7.82 12.63
C ALA A 145 4.42 8.13 13.80
N ARG A 146 4.34 9.33 14.38
CA ARG A 146 5.18 9.78 15.52
C ARG A 146 4.38 10.10 16.77
N GLY A 147 3.11 9.72 16.81
CA GLY A 147 2.24 10.06 17.94
C GLY A 147 1.99 11.56 18.12
N LEU A 148 2.24 12.38 17.09
CA LEU A 148 2.03 13.81 17.11
C LEU A 148 0.57 14.15 16.75
N PRO A 149 0.01 15.25 17.30
CA PRO A 149 -1.36 15.66 16.99
C PRO A 149 -1.52 16.09 15.54
N ILE A 150 -2.71 15.89 15.00
CA ILE A 150 -3.14 16.46 13.72
C ILE A 150 -4.27 17.46 13.94
N THR A 151 -4.33 18.48 13.07
CA THR A 151 -5.39 19.50 13.11
C THR A 151 -6.28 19.36 11.88
N VAL A 152 -7.57 19.18 12.11
CA VAL A 152 -8.61 19.13 11.07
C VAL A 152 -9.45 20.40 11.21
N ASN A 153 -9.21 21.40 10.34
CA ASN A 153 -9.88 22.71 10.45
C ASN A 153 -11.38 22.60 10.11
N ASP A 154 -11.70 21.92 9.02
CA ASP A 154 -13.09 21.65 8.62
C ASP A 154 -13.21 20.21 8.10
N PRO A 155 -13.79 19.30 8.91
CA PRO A 155 -13.90 17.89 8.55
C PRO A 155 -14.84 17.63 7.35
N SER A 156 -15.70 18.58 6.99
CA SER A 156 -16.67 18.44 5.91
C SER A 156 -16.10 18.68 4.52
N VAL A 157 -14.94 19.32 4.42
CA VAL A 157 -14.27 19.62 3.14
C VAL A 157 -13.97 18.34 2.38
N THR A 158 -14.44 18.27 1.13
CA THR A 158 -14.12 17.16 0.24
C THR A 158 -12.79 17.41 -0.46
N LEU A 159 -11.87 16.49 -0.31
CA LEU A 159 -10.58 16.46 -1.00
C LEU A 159 -10.67 15.57 -2.23
N ARG A 160 -10.12 16.04 -3.34
CA ARG A 160 -9.85 15.24 -4.52
C ARG A 160 -8.37 14.84 -4.50
N LEU A 161 -8.10 13.55 -4.46
CA LEU A 161 -6.77 12.98 -4.25
C LEU A 161 -6.38 12.07 -5.41
N VAL A 162 -5.13 12.17 -5.88
CA VAL A 162 -4.52 11.20 -6.79
C VAL A 162 -3.25 10.62 -6.16
N TYR A 163 -3.05 9.32 -6.32
CA TYR A 163 -1.88 8.66 -5.77
C TYR A 163 -0.67 8.86 -6.67
N ILE A 164 0.50 9.04 -6.07
CA ILE A 164 1.72 9.39 -6.81
C ILE A 164 2.12 8.34 -7.85
N ASP A 165 1.89 7.06 -7.58
CA ASP A 165 2.26 6.02 -8.55
C ASP A 165 1.30 5.98 -9.75
N ASP A 166 0.00 6.34 -9.55
CA ASP A 166 -0.94 6.52 -10.66
C ASP A 166 -0.54 7.73 -11.53
N VAL A 167 -0.05 8.81 -10.91
CA VAL A 167 0.48 9.98 -11.64
C VAL A 167 1.70 9.60 -12.47
N VAL A 168 2.62 8.86 -11.88
CA VAL A 168 3.85 8.41 -12.56
C VAL A 168 3.52 7.49 -13.73
N GLU A 169 2.64 6.51 -13.53
CA GLU A 169 2.23 5.59 -14.60
C GLU A 169 1.60 6.34 -15.77
N GLU A 170 0.74 7.32 -15.48
CA GLU A 170 0.12 8.14 -16.51
C GLU A 170 1.15 9.03 -17.25
N PHE A 171 2.16 9.54 -16.55
CA PHE A 171 3.24 10.29 -17.17
C PHE A 171 4.09 9.43 -18.12
N LEU A 172 4.31 8.16 -17.76
CA LEU A 172 4.99 7.21 -18.66
C LEU A 172 4.14 6.89 -19.89
N ARG A 173 2.82 6.70 -19.72
CA ARG A 173 1.89 6.55 -20.85
C ARG A 173 1.91 7.77 -21.79
N ALA A 174 1.98 8.97 -21.23
CA ALA A 174 2.11 10.19 -22.04
C ALA A 174 3.43 10.23 -22.81
N MET A 175 4.54 9.82 -22.19
CA MET A 175 5.83 9.72 -22.87
C MET A 175 5.79 8.71 -24.04
N GLU A 176 5.01 7.63 -23.89
CA GLU A 176 4.77 6.63 -24.95
C GLU A 176 3.71 7.09 -25.99
N GLY A 177 3.20 8.32 -25.88
CA GLY A 177 2.19 8.87 -26.78
C GLY A 177 0.76 8.38 -26.53
N GLN A 178 0.47 7.78 -25.39
CA GLN A 178 -0.82 7.18 -25.03
C GLN A 178 -1.44 7.79 -23.75
N PRO A 179 -1.56 9.13 -23.63
CA PRO A 179 -2.12 9.76 -22.44
C PRO A 179 -3.62 9.45 -22.31
N ASN A 180 -4.10 9.30 -21.08
CA ASN A 180 -5.53 9.42 -20.83
C ASN A 180 -5.97 10.88 -21.01
N ARG A 181 -7.14 11.10 -21.61
CA ARG A 181 -7.67 12.44 -21.84
C ARG A 181 -9.08 12.60 -21.28
N GLU A 182 -9.33 13.79 -20.77
CA GLU A 182 -10.65 14.24 -20.33
C GLU A 182 -10.86 15.65 -20.98
N GLY A 183 -11.59 15.67 -22.08
CA GLY A 183 -11.70 16.86 -22.92
C GLY A 183 -10.35 17.28 -23.52
N GLU A 184 -9.97 18.53 -23.31
CA GLU A 184 -8.69 19.10 -23.79
C GLU A 184 -7.49 18.74 -22.90
N TRP A 185 -7.74 18.25 -21.70
CA TRP A 185 -6.71 17.98 -20.69
C TRP A 185 -6.29 16.51 -20.68
N CYS A 186 -5.06 16.26 -20.27
CA CYS A 186 -4.64 14.95 -19.85
C CYS A 186 -5.11 14.68 -18.41
N ALA A 187 -5.52 13.45 -18.11
CA ALA A 187 -6.12 13.10 -16.84
C ALA A 187 -5.41 11.92 -16.17
N VAL A 188 -5.27 11.98 -14.85
CA VAL A 188 -4.80 10.86 -14.03
C VAL A 188 -6.00 10.20 -13.37
N GLN A 189 -6.09 8.87 -13.50
CA GLN A 189 -7.14 8.07 -12.88
C GLN A 189 -6.53 6.95 -12.02
N PRO A 190 -7.19 6.52 -10.94
CA PRO A 190 -8.45 7.07 -10.40
C PRO A 190 -8.25 8.34 -9.56
N VAL A 191 -9.22 9.22 -9.56
CA VAL A 191 -9.32 10.31 -8.57
C VAL A 191 -10.19 9.83 -7.41
N HIS A 192 -9.65 9.89 -6.20
CA HIS A 192 -10.38 9.57 -4.97
C HIS A 192 -10.99 10.83 -4.38
N GLU A 193 -12.28 10.79 -4.05
CA GLU A 193 -12.96 11.85 -3.32
C GLU A 193 -13.23 11.40 -1.88
N VAL A 194 -12.77 12.18 -0.90
CA VAL A 194 -12.91 11.86 0.52
C VAL A 194 -13.05 13.12 1.36
N LYS A 195 -13.91 13.09 2.37
CA LYS A 195 -13.99 14.18 3.35
C LYS A 195 -12.71 14.22 4.20
N LEU A 196 -12.23 15.42 4.50
CA LEU A 196 -11.00 15.62 5.29
C LEU A 196 -11.09 14.92 6.66
N GLY A 197 -12.24 14.97 7.33
CA GLY A 197 -12.47 14.26 8.59
C GLY A 197 -12.32 12.75 8.43
N ARG A 198 -12.95 12.17 7.39
CA ARG A 198 -12.85 10.72 7.14
C ARG A 198 -11.43 10.27 6.82
N MET A 199 -10.69 11.06 6.05
CA MET A 199 -9.28 10.80 5.77
C MET A 199 -8.44 10.82 7.06
N ALA A 200 -8.69 11.80 7.93
CA ALA A 200 -8.02 11.89 9.22
C ALA A 200 -8.29 10.67 10.12
N GLU A 201 -9.57 10.25 10.24
CA GLU A 201 -9.97 9.05 10.99
C GLU A 201 -9.25 7.79 10.47
N LEU A 202 -9.22 7.60 9.16
CA LEU A 202 -8.53 6.46 8.53
C LEU A 202 -7.04 6.44 8.92
N ILE A 203 -6.34 7.57 8.77
CA ILE A 203 -4.91 7.65 9.07
C ILE A 203 -4.66 7.45 10.57
N GLN A 204 -5.51 8.02 11.44
CA GLN A 204 -5.41 7.85 12.90
C GLN A 204 -5.67 6.41 13.37
N SER A 205 -6.41 5.61 12.61
CA SER A 205 -6.65 4.20 12.94
C SER A 205 -5.46 3.28 12.64
N PHE A 206 -4.53 3.67 11.77
CA PHE A 206 -3.45 2.81 11.31
C PHE A 206 -2.47 2.32 12.39
N PRO A 207 -2.08 3.12 13.41
CA PRO A 207 -1.28 2.60 14.51
C PRO A 207 -1.93 1.42 15.22
N ALA A 208 -3.21 1.54 15.58
CA ALA A 208 -3.95 0.49 16.29
C ALA A 208 -4.08 -0.79 15.45
N LEU A 209 -4.23 -0.68 14.12
CA LEU A 209 -4.19 -1.85 13.22
C LEU A 209 -2.84 -2.57 13.27
N ARG A 210 -1.74 -1.84 13.33
CA ARG A 210 -0.40 -2.43 13.46
C ARG A 210 -0.21 -3.12 14.81
N ASP A 211 -0.65 -2.48 15.87
CA ASP A 211 -0.51 -3.01 17.24
C ASP A 211 -1.36 -4.29 17.45
N SER A 212 -2.51 -4.37 16.82
CA SER A 212 -3.38 -5.56 16.81
C SER A 212 -3.04 -6.58 15.73
N LEU A 213 -1.92 -6.42 15.01
CA LEU A 213 -1.51 -7.27 13.89
C LEU A 213 -2.57 -7.33 12.77
N THR A 214 -3.45 -6.33 12.67
CA THR A 214 -4.57 -6.32 11.72
C THR A 214 -4.17 -5.65 10.41
N ALA A 215 -4.37 -6.35 9.29
CA ALA A 215 -4.26 -5.74 7.98
C ALA A 215 -5.47 -4.82 7.70
N PRO A 216 -5.27 -3.61 7.17
CA PRO A 216 -6.39 -2.77 6.76
C PRO A 216 -7.17 -3.42 5.60
N ASP A 217 -8.39 -2.94 5.36
CA ASP A 217 -9.17 -3.41 4.21
C ASP A 217 -8.49 -3.01 2.89
N GLN A 218 -7.90 -4.01 2.23
CA GLN A 218 -7.20 -3.83 0.95
C GLN A 218 -8.17 -3.78 -0.25
N SER A 219 -9.46 -4.03 -0.06
CA SER A 219 -10.48 -3.93 -1.12
C SER A 219 -10.85 -2.48 -1.44
N ASP A 220 -10.64 -1.55 -0.48
CA ASP A 220 -10.77 -0.11 -0.71
C ASP A 220 -9.46 0.46 -1.26
N PRO A 221 -9.42 0.89 -2.55
CA PRO A 221 -8.20 1.41 -3.16
C PRO A 221 -7.62 2.65 -2.47
N LEU A 222 -8.48 3.50 -1.86
CA LEU A 222 -8.02 4.66 -1.11
C LEU A 222 -7.34 4.25 0.19
N VAL A 223 -7.96 3.35 0.97
CA VAL A 223 -7.39 2.82 2.22
C VAL A 223 -6.04 2.15 1.95
N LYS A 224 -5.96 1.31 0.92
CA LYS A 224 -4.71 0.68 0.49
C LYS A 224 -3.59 1.70 0.24
N LYS A 225 -3.87 2.76 -0.51
CA LYS A 225 -2.90 3.81 -0.87
C LYS A 225 -2.55 4.71 0.31
N LEU A 226 -3.52 5.04 1.18
CA LEU A 226 -3.28 5.81 2.40
C LEU A 226 -2.40 5.02 3.38
N TYR A 227 -2.67 3.73 3.56
CA TYR A 227 -1.86 2.89 4.44
C TYR A 227 -0.43 2.72 3.92
N ALA A 228 -0.24 2.49 2.61
CA ALA A 228 1.08 2.45 2.00
C ALA A 228 1.83 3.78 2.19
N THR A 229 1.12 4.92 2.08
CA THR A 229 1.68 6.23 2.35
C THR A 229 2.08 6.36 3.82
N TYR A 230 1.20 5.99 4.76
CA TYR A 230 1.49 6.02 6.19
C TYR A 230 2.74 5.19 6.54
N LEU A 231 2.84 3.97 6.03
CA LEU A 231 4.01 3.11 6.25
C LEU A 231 5.32 3.77 5.77
N SER A 232 5.27 4.54 4.68
CA SER A 232 6.44 5.25 4.15
C SER A 232 6.93 6.41 5.04
N PHE A 233 6.14 6.81 6.04
CA PHE A 233 6.48 7.84 7.03
C PHE A 233 6.89 7.27 8.38
N LEU A 234 6.83 5.96 8.58
CA LEU A 234 7.29 5.34 9.82
C LEU A 234 8.78 5.63 10.04
N PRO A 235 9.18 5.94 11.26
CA PRO A 235 10.60 5.94 11.62
C PRO A 235 11.16 4.50 11.53
N PRO A 236 12.44 4.30 11.15
CA PRO A 236 13.02 2.96 10.95
C PRO A 236 12.91 2.03 12.17
N GLU A 237 13.00 2.57 13.36
CA GLU A 237 12.84 1.86 14.63
C GLU A 237 11.44 1.25 14.82
N ASP A 238 10.44 1.77 14.12
CA ASP A 238 9.06 1.31 14.19
C ASP A 238 8.67 0.30 13.10
N PHE A 239 9.60 -0.17 12.28
CA PHE A 239 9.28 -1.12 11.21
C PHE A 239 8.87 -2.50 11.73
N SER A 240 9.29 -2.89 12.94
CA SER A 240 8.95 -4.18 13.55
C SER A 240 7.94 -4.03 14.68
N ARG A 241 7.20 -5.10 14.92
CA ARG A 241 6.33 -5.26 16.09
C ARG A 241 6.53 -6.67 16.64
N PRO A 242 6.74 -6.83 17.94
CA PRO A 242 6.80 -8.15 18.57
C PRO A 242 5.41 -8.79 18.54
N THR A 243 5.36 -10.09 18.39
CA THR A 243 4.16 -10.89 18.57
C THR A 243 4.06 -11.44 19.98
N VAL A 244 2.84 -11.74 20.43
CA VAL A 244 2.63 -12.44 21.69
C VAL A 244 2.57 -13.94 21.44
N THR A 245 3.45 -14.69 22.11
CA THR A 245 3.49 -16.15 22.03
C THR A 245 2.97 -16.74 23.33
N HIS A 246 1.95 -17.58 23.24
CA HIS A 246 1.43 -18.38 24.34
C HIS A 246 2.13 -19.74 24.33
N ALA A 247 2.86 -20.07 25.39
CA ALA A 247 3.62 -21.32 25.47
C ALA A 247 3.24 -22.11 26.71
N ASP A 248 3.19 -23.44 26.56
CA ASP A 248 3.05 -24.43 27.65
C ASP A 248 3.93 -25.66 27.34
N GLN A 249 3.81 -26.72 28.16
CA GLN A 249 4.58 -27.94 27.97
C GLN A 249 4.32 -28.68 26.66
N ARG A 250 3.23 -28.39 25.96
CA ARG A 250 2.85 -28.98 24.68
C ARG A 250 3.47 -28.25 23.50
N GLY A 251 4.03 -27.04 23.70
CA GLY A 251 4.62 -26.18 22.67
C GLY A 251 4.12 -24.75 22.77
N SER A 252 3.89 -24.11 21.63
CA SER A 252 3.46 -22.72 21.63
C SER A 252 2.42 -22.41 20.54
N PHE A 253 1.74 -21.28 20.71
CA PHE A 253 0.80 -20.72 19.74
C PHE A 253 1.04 -19.21 19.65
N THR A 254 1.17 -18.71 18.43
CA THR A 254 1.46 -17.31 18.16
C THR A 254 0.52 -16.80 17.06
N GLU A 255 -0.24 -15.77 17.34
CA GLU A 255 -1.01 -15.06 16.31
C GLU A 255 -0.06 -14.18 15.50
N LEU A 256 -0.13 -14.27 14.16
CA LEU A 256 0.78 -13.57 13.26
C LEU A 256 0.10 -12.42 12.53
N LEU A 257 -1.14 -12.62 12.08
CA LEU A 257 -1.86 -11.65 11.27
C LEU A 257 -3.38 -11.84 11.40
N HIS A 258 -4.07 -10.75 11.64
CA HIS A 258 -5.52 -10.65 11.57
C HIS A 258 -5.94 -9.98 10.25
N MET A 259 -6.91 -10.55 9.55
CA MET A 259 -7.40 -10.05 8.26
C MET A 259 -8.86 -9.56 8.34
N GLY A 260 -9.28 -9.09 9.51
CA GLY A 260 -10.65 -8.68 9.79
C GLY A 260 -11.63 -9.82 9.53
N SER A 261 -12.66 -9.59 8.74
CA SER A 261 -13.65 -10.62 8.37
C SER A 261 -13.11 -11.77 7.51
N ARG A 262 -11.82 -11.75 7.15
CA ARG A 262 -11.15 -12.80 6.37
C ARG A 262 -10.30 -13.74 7.23
N GLY A 263 -10.46 -13.66 8.56
CA GLY A 263 -9.85 -14.58 9.51
C GLY A 263 -8.49 -14.15 10.05
N GLN A 264 -7.76 -15.13 10.57
CA GLN A 264 -6.42 -14.94 11.13
C GLN A 264 -5.45 -16.02 10.67
N VAL A 265 -4.16 -15.65 10.66
CA VAL A 265 -3.03 -16.55 10.46
C VAL A 265 -2.27 -16.70 11.76
N SER A 266 -1.98 -17.94 12.13
CA SER A 266 -1.28 -18.27 13.38
C SER A 266 -0.21 -19.32 13.13
N LEU A 267 0.80 -19.37 14.00
CA LEU A 267 1.83 -20.40 14.04
C LEU A 267 1.63 -21.23 15.29
N ASN A 268 1.57 -22.55 15.11
CA ASN A 268 1.54 -23.51 16.20
C ASN A 268 2.82 -24.35 16.19
N ILE A 269 3.49 -24.44 17.34
CA ILE A 269 4.62 -25.34 17.56
C ILE A 269 4.13 -26.46 18.48
N SER A 270 4.25 -27.70 18.03
CA SER A 270 3.95 -28.90 18.85
C SER A 270 5.24 -29.62 19.20
N LYS A 271 5.44 -29.88 20.49
CA LYS A 271 6.56 -30.72 20.99
C LYS A 271 6.46 -32.14 20.45
N PRO A 272 7.57 -32.92 20.43
CA PRO A 272 7.55 -34.35 20.07
C PRO A 272 6.44 -35.12 20.76
N HIS A 273 5.74 -35.95 20.01
CA HIS A 273 4.67 -36.84 20.47
C HIS A 273 3.48 -36.18 21.16
N ILE A 274 3.29 -34.86 20.94
CA ILE A 274 2.16 -34.15 21.48
C ILE A 274 1.01 -34.09 20.46
N THR A 275 -0.18 -34.44 20.96
CA THR A 275 -1.46 -34.22 20.26
C THR A 275 -2.14 -32.97 20.77
N LYS A 276 -2.60 -32.11 19.83
CA LYS A 276 -3.43 -30.93 20.08
C LYS A 276 -4.74 -31.05 19.30
N GLY A 277 -5.77 -30.31 19.72
CA GLY A 277 -7.10 -30.34 19.11
C GLY A 277 -8.10 -31.07 19.97
N ASP A 278 -8.65 -32.19 19.49
CA ASP A 278 -9.76 -32.93 20.11
C ASP A 278 -10.97 -32.03 20.33
N HIS A 279 -11.36 -31.33 19.26
CA HIS A 279 -12.52 -30.44 19.25
C HIS A 279 -13.08 -30.31 17.83
N TRP A 280 -14.25 -29.79 17.72
CA TRP A 280 -14.91 -29.48 16.46
C TRP A 280 -15.56 -28.07 16.49
N HIS A 281 -15.95 -27.58 15.32
CA HIS A 281 -16.51 -26.25 15.11
C HIS A 281 -17.86 -26.33 14.42
N GLN A 282 -18.75 -25.35 14.70
CA GLN A 282 -20.04 -25.24 14.04
C GLN A 282 -19.96 -24.42 12.74
N THR A 283 -19.27 -23.29 12.76
CA THR A 283 -19.11 -22.35 11.62
C THR A 283 -17.66 -22.05 11.30
N LYS A 284 -16.79 -22.09 12.30
CA LYS A 284 -15.35 -21.91 12.08
C LYS A 284 -14.78 -23.07 11.27
N HIS A 285 -14.02 -22.76 10.25
CA HIS A 285 -13.24 -23.73 9.48
C HIS A 285 -11.80 -23.23 9.34
N GLU A 286 -10.89 -24.18 9.21
CA GLU A 286 -9.47 -23.87 9.27
C GLU A 286 -8.72 -24.57 8.13
N LYS A 287 -7.48 -24.12 7.90
CA LYS A 287 -6.50 -24.77 7.01
C LYS A 287 -5.19 -24.93 7.77
N PHE A 288 -4.64 -26.15 7.75
CA PHE A 288 -3.38 -26.43 8.38
C PHE A 288 -2.34 -26.80 7.34
N ILE A 289 -1.11 -26.33 7.53
CA ILE A 289 0.06 -26.65 6.70
C ILE A 289 1.23 -26.92 7.64
N VAL A 290 1.76 -28.14 7.67
CA VAL A 290 2.98 -28.44 8.40
C VAL A 290 4.16 -27.93 7.61
N LEU A 291 4.91 -26.99 8.19
CA LEU A 291 6.07 -26.35 7.57
C LEU A 291 7.39 -27.04 7.89
N GLN A 292 7.45 -27.71 9.06
CA GLN A 292 8.62 -28.43 9.55
C GLN A 292 8.18 -29.56 10.47
N GLY A 293 8.95 -30.67 10.47
CA GLY A 293 8.62 -31.87 11.22
C GLY A 293 7.62 -32.74 10.47
N GLU A 294 7.10 -33.73 11.17
CA GLU A 294 6.13 -34.68 10.63
C GLU A 294 5.00 -34.96 11.63
N GLY A 295 3.82 -35.28 11.12
CA GLY A 295 2.68 -35.51 11.98
C GLY A 295 1.51 -36.20 11.29
N VAL A 296 0.42 -36.34 12.05
CA VAL A 296 -0.85 -36.88 11.56
C VAL A 296 -1.97 -35.95 11.97
N ILE A 297 -2.80 -35.55 11.02
CA ILE A 297 -4.06 -34.85 11.27
C ILE A 297 -5.17 -35.90 11.19
N ARG A 298 -5.96 -36.04 12.26
CA ARG A 298 -7.07 -36.97 12.31
C ARG A 298 -8.39 -36.25 12.38
N PHE A 299 -9.40 -36.88 11.80
CA PHE A 299 -10.78 -36.40 11.78
C PHE A 299 -11.74 -37.51 12.11
N ARG A 300 -12.84 -37.19 12.77
CA ARG A 300 -14.00 -38.02 12.91
C ARG A 300 -15.26 -37.16 12.81
N LYS A 301 -16.20 -37.57 11.96
CA LYS A 301 -17.48 -36.85 11.85
C LYS A 301 -18.23 -36.95 13.18
N VAL A 302 -18.81 -35.85 13.64
CA VAL A 302 -19.59 -35.82 14.87
C VAL A 302 -20.77 -36.79 14.73
N GLY A 303 -20.88 -37.73 15.68
CA GLY A 303 -21.89 -38.82 15.66
C GLY A 303 -21.52 -40.07 14.85
N ASP A 304 -20.29 -40.11 14.29
CA ASP A 304 -19.74 -41.26 13.57
C ASP A 304 -18.55 -41.85 14.33
N SER A 305 -18.19 -43.12 14.06
CA SER A 305 -17.02 -43.80 14.63
C SER A 305 -15.83 -43.87 13.68
N THR A 306 -15.99 -43.57 12.41
CA THR A 306 -14.94 -43.67 11.38
C THR A 306 -13.91 -42.60 11.54
N VAL A 307 -12.64 -42.98 11.74
CA VAL A 307 -11.49 -42.03 11.81
C VAL A 307 -10.80 -41.94 10.46
N ILE A 308 -10.62 -40.70 9.99
CA ILE A 308 -9.85 -40.38 8.79
C ILE A 308 -8.51 -39.82 9.25
N ALA A 309 -7.40 -40.20 8.62
CA ALA A 309 -6.07 -39.71 8.98
C ALA A 309 -5.27 -39.29 7.77
N TYR A 310 -4.65 -38.08 7.85
CA TYR A 310 -3.73 -37.54 6.87
C TYR A 310 -2.33 -37.45 7.47
N LYS A 311 -1.35 -38.12 6.86
CA LYS A 311 0.06 -37.91 7.18
C LYS A 311 0.50 -36.57 6.53
N VAL A 312 1.22 -35.78 7.30
CA VAL A 312 1.68 -34.44 6.90
C VAL A 312 3.14 -34.26 7.29
N SER A 313 3.90 -33.51 6.47
CA SER A 313 5.30 -33.22 6.77
C SER A 313 5.74 -31.90 6.14
N GLY A 314 6.80 -31.29 6.69
CA GLY A 314 7.47 -30.14 6.12
C GLY A 314 8.25 -30.42 4.82
N GLU A 315 8.52 -31.68 4.51
CA GLU A 315 9.19 -32.08 3.26
C GLU A 315 8.23 -32.06 2.06
N ASN A 316 6.94 -32.29 2.32
CA ASN A 316 5.89 -32.26 1.29
C ASN A 316 4.71 -31.43 1.77
N LEU A 317 4.77 -30.13 1.51
CA LEU A 317 3.78 -29.17 1.98
C LEU A 317 2.39 -29.49 1.42
N THR A 318 1.48 -29.83 2.31
CA THR A 318 0.10 -30.16 1.97
C THR A 318 -0.85 -29.30 2.80
N VAL A 319 -1.81 -28.66 2.11
CA VAL A 319 -2.90 -27.93 2.77
C VAL A 319 -3.98 -28.92 3.16
N VAL A 320 -4.29 -28.99 4.44
CA VAL A 320 -5.38 -29.82 4.97
C VAL A 320 -6.51 -28.90 5.43
N ASP A 321 -7.68 -29.06 4.83
CA ASP A 321 -8.89 -28.37 5.25
C ASP A 321 -9.47 -29.02 6.49
N ILE A 322 -9.83 -28.21 7.49
CA ILE A 322 -10.50 -28.63 8.72
C ILE A 322 -11.98 -28.23 8.58
N PRO A 323 -12.85 -29.15 8.17
CA PRO A 323 -14.26 -28.84 7.92
C PRO A 323 -15.08 -28.76 9.20
N THR A 324 -16.15 -27.99 9.18
CA THR A 324 -17.14 -27.93 10.25
C THR A 324 -17.83 -29.31 10.45
N GLY A 325 -18.25 -29.59 11.67
CA GLY A 325 -18.93 -30.85 12.00
C GLY A 325 -18.04 -32.10 12.08
N TYR A 326 -16.70 -31.92 11.99
CA TYR A 326 -15.70 -32.96 12.24
C TYR A 326 -14.88 -32.59 13.45
N THR A 327 -14.80 -33.47 14.44
CA THR A 327 -13.76 -33.36 15.46
C THR A 327 -12.42 -33.66 14.84
N HIS A 328 -11.40 -32.91 15.21
CA HIS A 328 -10.08 -33.03 14.62
C HIS A 328 -8.98 -32.91 15.67
N SER A 329 -7.84 -33.50 15.37
CA SER A 329 -6.61 -33.35 16.13
C SER A 329 -5.40 -33.36 15.21
N ILE A 330 -4.30 -32.77 15.67
CA ILE A 330 -2.99 -32.85 15.03
C ILE A 330 -1.98 -33.38 16.05
N GLU A 331 -1.26 -34.43 15.66
CA GLU A 331 -0.22 -35.08 16.46
C GLU A 331 1.14 -34.86 15.78
N ASN A 332 2.11 -34.42 16.54
CA ASN A 332 3.52 -34.50 16.14
C ASN A 332 4.02 -35.91 16.35
N THR A 333 4.31 -36.66 15.30
CA THR A 333 4.80 -38.03 15.34
C THR A 333 6.32 -38.14 15.28
N GLY A 334 7.03 -37.02 15.09
CA GLY A 334 8.48 -36.99 15.05
C GLY A 334 9.13 -36.68 16.40
N ASP A 335 10.47 -36.75 16.40
CA ASP A 335 11.31 -36.52 17.57
C ASP A 335 11.79 -35.09 17.75
N THR A 336 11.34 -34.17 16.86
CA THR A 336 11.64 -32.74 16.88
C THR A 336 10.37 -31.93 16.94
N ASP A 337 10.49 -30.62 17.23
CA ASP A 337 9.36 -29.70 17.21
C ASP A 337 8.72 -29.68 15.80
N MET A 338 7.40 -29.75 15.75
CA MET A 338 6.63 -29.62 14.51
C MET A 338 6.03 -28.21 14.43
N LEU A 339 6.28 -27.53 13.30
CA LEU A 339 5.75 -26.20 13.01
C LEU A 339 4.54 -26.33 12.07
N THR A 340 3.40 -25.78 12.48
CA THR A 340 2.17 -25.77 11.69
C THR A 340 1.69 -24.33 11.49
N LEU A 341 1.59 -23.90 10.23
CA LEU A 341 0.87 -22.69 9.88
C LEU A 341 -0.63 -22.99 9.86
N MET A 342 -1.39 -22.15 10.52
CA MET A 342 -2.83 -22.28 10.64
C MET A 342 -3.50 -21.02 10.11
N TRP A 343 -4.55 -21.19 9.31
CA TRP A 343 -5.49 -20.12 8.98
C TRP A 343 -6.87 -20.51 9.48
N ALA A 344 -7.57 -19.57 10.12
CA ALA A 344 -8.97 -19.71 10.50
C ALA A 344 -9.78 -18.60 9.82
N ASN A 345 -11.02 -18.88 9.40
CA ASN A 345 -11.90 -17.94 8.73
C ASN A 345 -12.35 -16.77 9.59
N GLU A 346 -12.12 -16.83 10.89
CA GLU A 346 -12.47 -15.77 11.86
C GLU A 346 -11.32 -15.56 12.85
N VAL A 347 -11.27 -14.38 13.44
CA VAL A 347 -10.36 -14.05 14.55
C VAL A 347 -10.89 -14.71 15.81
N PHE A 348 -10.00 -15.28 16.64
CA PHE A 348 -10.40 -15.91 17.88
C PHE A 348 -11.06 -14.91 18.85
N ASP A 349 -12.28 -15.21 19.26
CA ASP A 349 -13.00 -14.47 20.29
C ASP A 349 -13.19 -15.37 21.53
N PRO A 350 -12.54 -15.08 22.67
CA PRO A 350 -12.66 -15.88 23.88
C PRO A 350 -14.09 -15.86 24.47
N ALA A 351 -14.91 -14.86 24.15
CA ALA A 351 -16.31 -14.80 24.57
C ALA A 351 -17.22 -15.75 23.74
N HIS A 352 -16.84 -16.01 22.48
CA HIS A 352 -17.60 -16.85 21.54
C HIS A 352 -16.65 -17.79 20.77
N PRO A 353 -16.00 -18.77 21.46
CA PRO A 353 -14.86 -19.47 20.87
C PRO A 353 -15.18 -20.45 19.75
N ASP A 354 -16.44 -20.76 19.46
CA ASP A 354 -16.91 -21.82 18.53
C ASP A 354 -15.99 -23.08 18.55
N THR A 355 -15.66 -23.55 19.74
CA THR A 355 -14.76 -24.70 19.97
C THR A 355 -15.41 -25.68 20.95
N LEU A 356 -15.85 -26.81 20.44
CA LEU A 356 -16.58 -27.82 21.18
C LEU A 356 -15.69 -29.05 21.39
N ARG A 357 -15.35 -29.36 22.62
CA ARG A 357 -14.47 -30.50 22.98
C ARG A 357 -15.13 -31.83 22.64
N LEU A 358 -14.42 -32.63 21.85
CA LEU A 358 -14.79 -34.02 21.52
C LEU A 358 -13.52 -34.74 21.03
N PRO A 359 -13.02 -35.79 21.74
CA PRO A 359 -11.87 -36.56 21.29
C PRO A 359 -12.10 -37.19 19.91
N VAL A 360 -11.07 -37.19 19.06
CA VAL A 360 -11.12 -37.87 17.76
C VAL A 360 -11.04 -39.40 17.98
N LEU A 361 -10.11 -39.84 18.82
CA LEU A 361 -9.99 -41.22 19.22
C LEU A 361 -10.81 -41.46 20.49
N GLU A 362 -11.71 -42.41 20.45
CA GLU A 362 -12.43 -42.83 21.65
C GLU A 362 -11.47 -43.58 22.55
N THR A 363 -11.32 -43.16 23.79
CA THR A 363 -10.62 -43.93 24.82
C THR A 363 -11.45 -45.21 25.05
N PRO A 364 -10.86 -46.43 25.01
CA PRO A 364 -11.61 -47.59 25.38
C PRO A 364 -12.25 -47.37 26.75
N ALA A 365 -13.55 -47.53 26.85
CA ALA A 365 -14.23 -47.48 28.15
C ALA A 365 -13.50 -48.43 29.08
N GLU A 366 -13.00 -47.92 30.23
CA GLU A 366 -12.56 -48.80 31.31
C GLU A 366 -13.70 -49.76 31.58
N ALA A 367 -13.42 -51.04 31.38
CA ALA A 367 -14.38 -52.08 31.73
C ALA A 367 -14.71 -51.91 33.21
N LYS A 368 -15.92 -51.47 33.49
CA LYS A 368 -16.44 -51.53 34.85
C LYS A 368 -16.44 -53.00 35.21
N GLU A 369 -15.45 -53.46 35.98
CA GLU A 369 -15.54 -54.66 36.70
C GLU A 369 -16.76 -54.54 37.63
N ASN A 370 -17.84 -55.26 37.26
CA ASN A 370 -18.94 -55.49 38.14
C ASN A 370 -18.51 -56.65 39.06
N ASP A 371 -18.15 -56.35 40.30
CA ASP A 371 -18.22 -57.26 41.39
C ASP A 371 -19.63 -57.35 41.98
#